data_4f252609d07da5599fef09f5467406d8
#
_entry.id   4f252609d07da5599fef09f5467406d8
#
_cell.length_a   1.000
_cell.length_b   1.000
_cell.length_c   1.000
_cell.angle_alpha   90.00
_cell.angle_beta   90.00
_cell.angle_gamma   90.00
#
_symmetry.space_group_name_H-M   'P 1'
#
loop_
_entity.id
_entity.type
_entity.pdbx_description
1 polymer ?
#
loop_
_entity_poly.entity_id
_entity_poly.type
_entity_poly.pdbx_seq_one_letter_code
_entity_poly.pdbx_strand_id
1 'polypeptide(L)'
;MNRKVMKAILILAAQVVAGASLVSAQDIAGDWQGTLAANGAELRLVLHVTNSDGGGLKASLDSVDQNANGIPVSSISLKDSKLSLGVDAVHGTYEGKVAADGKTISGTWSQGQSLPLDFKRAVPGKTEHKAVEPSDIDGAWMGSLDTRASKLRVVFHIVNTENGLTATMDSPDQGAKGLPVTSVTRDGAALKMEAKQLGGVFEGKIAADRSSIEGTWTQGGGSLALVLKPVKDQSELERKHPQNPVKPYPYREEEVSYENKVQNVTLAATLTLPKGKGPFPGVLLITGSGPQDRDESLLGHKPFLVLSDYLTRKGIAVLRADDRGTGRSTGNFGTATTADFATDVEAGVTYLKTRFEIDPHHIGLVGHSEGGIIAPMVAARNPNVAFIVMMAGSGVPGDEILTAQLQAIEEASGKSHEEATKDAAHRREVLRLIETEKDEAALEKELKEKLSGDASEPQIGAQIKTLTSPWFHYFLTYDPAIALRKVTCPVLAIIGEKDTQVPPKENLPAIRKALEQAGNKHFEVDELLGLNHLFQTAKTGAPAEYAEIEETISPVALDKMASWILKQ
;
A
#
# COMPACT_ATOMS: atom_id res chain seq x y z
N MET A 1 -63.85 -18.76 -62.03
CA MET A 1 -62.84 -17.76 -62.35
C MET A 1 -61.48 -18.41 -62.15
N ASN A 2 -60.72 -18.36 -63.15
CA ASN A 2 -59.65 -19.24 -63.61
C ASN A 2 -58.49 -19.63 -62.62
N ARG A 3 -58.31 -20.93 -62.56
CA ARG A 3 -57.15 -21.64 -61.90
C ARG A 3 -55.80 -21.38 -62.55
N LYS A 4 -55.62 -20.37 -63.38
CA LYS A 4 -54.36 -20.10 -64.12
C LYS A 4 -53.57 -18.88 -63.64
N VAL A 5 -54.02 -18.16 -62.59
CA VAL A 5 -53.30 -16.97 -62.04
C VAL A 5 -52.62 -17.28 -60.75
N MET A 6 -52.75 -18.50 -60.20
CA MET A 6 -52.16 -18.92 -58.91
C MET A 6 -50.92 -19.78 -59.07
N LYS A 7 -50.32 -19.83 -60.30
CA LYS A 7 -49.06 -20.56 -60.55
C LYS A 7 -47.89 -19.69 -60.98
N ALA A 8 -48.01 -18.35 -60.99
CA ALA A 8 -46.97 -17.42 -61.45
C ALA A 8 -46.40 -16.57 -60.31
N ILE A 9 -46.77 -16.80 -59.02
CA ILE A 9 -46.26 -16.07 -57.84
C ILE A 9 -45.46 -16.96 -56.88
N LEU A 10 -45.13 -18.18 -57.30
CA LEU A 10 -44.41 -19.16 -56.46
C LEU A 10 -43.03 -19.55 -57.02
N ILE A 11 -42.41 -18.74 -57.89
CA ILE A 11 -41.06 -19.00 -58.47
C ILE A 11 -40.18 -17.73 -58.42
N LEU A 12 -40.44 -16.78 -57.51
CA LEU A 12 -39.52 -15.64 -57.36
C LEU A 12 -39.25 -15.30 -55.86
N ALA A 13 -39.29 -16.29 -54.98
CA ALA A 13 -38.92 -16.13 -53.53
C ALA A 13 -37.91 -17.17 -53.06
N ALA A 14 -37.02 -17.58 -53.95
CA ALA A 14 -36.02 -18.57 -53.61
C ALA A 14 -34.64 -18.21 -54.22
N GLN A 15 -34.12 -17.01 -53.92
CA GLN A 15 -32.69 -16.67 -54.09
C GLN A 15 -32.39 -15.31 -53.45
N VAL A 16 -32.52 -15.16 -52.13
CA VAL A 16 -31.70 -14.29 -51.28
C VAL A 16 -31.61 -14.98 -49.92
N VAL A 17 -30.91 -16.09 -49.89
CA VAL A 17 -30.22 -16.52 -48.68
C VAL A 17 -28.76 -16.11 -48.90
N ALA A 18 -28.53 -14.82 -48.84
CA ALA A 18 -27.19 -14.29 -48.70
C ALA A 18 -26.72 -14.57 -47.28
N GLY A 19 -25.62 -15.23 -47.18
CA GLY A 19 -24.91 -15.67 -46.01
C GLY A 19 -24.91 -14.69 -44.86
N ALA A 20 -25.70 -14.96 -43.84
CA ALA A 20 -25.30 -14.64 -42.51
C ALA A 20 -24.13 -15.56 -42.19
N SER A 21 -22.91 -15.09 -42.40
CA SER A 21 -21.74 -15.67 -41.77
C SER A 21 -22.02 -15.65 -40.28
N LEU A 22 -22.35 -16.80 -39.74
CA LEU A 22 -22.23 -17.04 -38.30
C LEU A 22 -20.79 -16.69 -37.96
N VAL A 23 -20.57 -15.50 -37.42
CA VAL A 23 -19.31 -15.20 -36.72
C VAL A 23 -19.28 -16.17 -35.55
N SER A 24 -18.64 -17.32 -35.78
CA SER A 24 -18.32 -18.26 -34.71
C SER A 24 -17.52 -17.45 -33.71
N ALA A 25 -18.03 -17.29 -32.50
CA ALA A 25 -17.25 -16.72 -31.41
C ALA A 25 -15.93 -17.50 -31.33
N GLN A 26 -14.83 -16.80 -31.51
CA GLN A 26 -13.51 -17.45 -31.45
C GLN A 26 -13.36 -18.07 -30.06
N ASP A 27 -13.26 -19.41 -30.01
CA ASP A 27 -12.97 -20.11 -28.75
C ASP A 27 -11.49 -19.92 -28.39
N ILE A 28 -11.24 -19.16 -27.33
CA ILE A 28 -9.90 -18.93 -26.80
C ILE A 28 -9.59 -19.78 -25.57
N ALA A 29 -10.48 -20.70 -25.16
CA ALA A 29 -10.20 -21.61 -24.05
C ALA A 29 -8.97 -22.48 -24.36
N GLY A 30 -8.12 -22.69 -23.37
CA GLY A 30 -6.86 -23.41 -23.46
C GLY A 30 -5.68 -22.59 -22.96
N ASP A 31 -4.49 -23.14 -23.14
CA ASP A 31 -3.24 -22.53 -22.65
C ASP A 31 -2.56 -21.71 -23.74
N TRP A 32 -2.04 -20.56 -23.34
CA TRP A 32 -1.38 -19.61 -24.21
C TRP A 32 -0.02 -19.23 -23.64
N GLN A 33 1.05 -19.35 -24.42
CA GLN A 33 2.42 -19.06 -24.00
C GLN A 33 2.94 -17.79 -24.67
N GLY A 34 3.57 -16.92 -23.89
CA GLY A 34 4.19 -15.69 -24.36
C GLY A 34 5.45 -15.36 -23.56
N THR A 35 6.29 -14.49 -24.13
CA THR A 35 7.49 -13.99 -23.44
C THR A 35 7.40 -12.47 -23.36
N LEU A 36 7.47 -11.96 -22.14
CA LEU A 36 7.49 -10.52 -21.85
C LEU A 36 8.93 -10.08 -21.66
N ALA A 37 9.43 -9.20 -22.53
CA ALA A 37 10.75 -8.59 -22.37
C ALA A 37 10.62 -7.32 -21.50
N ALA A 38 11.12 -7.37 -20.28
CA ALA A 38 11.06 -6.26 -19.33
C ALA A 38 12.43 -6.03 -18.68
N ASN A 39 12.93 -4.79 -18.72
CA ASN A 39 14.17 -4.38 -18.04
C ASN A 39 15.41 -5.26 -18.32
N GLY A 40 15.51 -5.80 -19.56
CA GLY A 40 16.62 -6.66 -19.97
C GLY A 40 16.49 -8.13 -19.54
N ALA A 41 15.37 -8.53 -18.95
CA ALA A 41 15.01 -9.89 -18.65
C ALA A 41 13.84 -10.37 -19.54
N GLU A 42 13.82 -11.64 -19.89
CA GLU A 42 12.71 -12.29 -20.57
C GLU A 42 11.91 -13.11 -19.55
N LEU A 43 10.61 -12.81 -19.42
CA LEU A 43 9.69 -13.52 -18.54
C LEU A 43 8.74 -14.36 -19.38
N ARG A 44 8.80 -15.69 -19.22
CA ARG A 44 7.85 -16.59 -19.87
C ARG A 44 6.55 -16.63 -19.09
N LEU A 45 5.46 -16.36 -19.79
CA LEU A 45 4.12 -16.32 -19.22
C LEU A 45 3.26 -17.42 -19.86
N VAL A 46 2.42 -18.06 -19.04
CA VAL A 46 1.39 -18.99 -19.52
C VAL A 46 0.03 -18.49 -19.05
N LEU A 47 -0.85 -18.14 -19.98
CA LEU A 47 -2.21 -17.74 -19.70
C LEU A 47 -3.14 -18.96 -19.89
N HIS A 48 -3.77 -19.40 -18.83
CA HIS A 48 -4.75 -20.49 -18.82
C HIS A 48 -6.16 -19.89 -18.91
N VAL A 49 -6.87 -20.14 -20.01
CA VAL A 49 -8.24 -19.64 -20.24
C VAL A 49 -9.22 -20.80 -20.17
N THR A 50 -10.27 -20.66 -19.39
CA THR A 50 -11.37 -21.62 -19.27
C THR A 50 -12.72 -20.97 -19.47
N ASN A 51 -13.69 -21.72 -19.97
CA ASN A 51 -15.08 -21.30 -20.03
C ASN A 51 -15.72 -21.46 -18.63
N SER A 52 -16.50 -20.47 -18.20
CA SER A 52 -17.28 -20.60 -16.96
C SER A 52 -18.70 -21.11 -17.24
N ASP A 53 -19.32 -21.74 -16.23
CA ASP A 53 -20.67 -22.33 -16.31
C ASP A 53 -21.78 -21.34 -16.70
N GLY A 54 -21.51 -20.03 -16.67
CA GLY A 54 -22.42 -18.95 -17.08
C GLY A 54 -22.14 -18.35 -18.46
N GLY A 55 -21.30 -18.99 -19.30
CA GLY A 55 -20.97 -18.52 -20.66
C GLY A 55 -19.93 -17.38 -20.71
N GLY A 56 -19.26 -17.09 -19.61
CA GLY A 56 -18.14 -16.14 -19.54
C GLY A 56 -16.78 -16.84 -19.61
N LEU A 57 -15.70 -16.07 -19.56
CA LEU A 57 -14.32 -16.56 -19.48
C LEU A 57 -13.79 -16.42 -18.05
N LYS A 58 -12.94 -17.36 -17.63
CA LYS A 58 -12.06 -17.27 -16.46
C LYS A 58 -10.64 -17.55 -16.91
N ALA A 59 -9.68 -16.94 -16.23
CA ALA A 59 -8.29 -17.23 -16.53
C ALA A 59 -7.40 -17.15 -15.28
N SER A 60 -6.24 -17.80 -15.37
CA SER A 60 -5.10 -17.58 -14.48
C SER A 60 -3.83 -17.39 -15.31
N LEU A 61 -2.84 -16.77 -14.73
CA LEU A 61 -1.56 -16.49 -15.37
C LEU A 61 -0.45 -17.15 -14.56
N ASP A 62 0.46 -17.86 -15.23
CA ASP A 62 1.70 -18.32 -14.62
C ASP A 62 2.86 -17.46 -15.13
N SER A 63 3.75 -17.10 -14.25
CA SER A 63 5.06 -16.55 -14.58
C SER A 63 6.11 -17.61 -14.31
N VAL A 64 6.50 -18.33 -15.40
CA VAL A 64 7.33 -19.53 -15.31
C VAL A 64 8.70 -19.24 -14.70
N ASP A 65 9.32 -18.14 -15.13
CA ASP A 65 10.66 -17.76 -14.68
C ASP A 65 10.69 -17.17 -13.27
N GLN A 66 9.51 -16.80 -12.74
CA GLN A 66 9.32 -16.31 -11.38
C GLN A 66 8.73 -17.38 -10.46
N ASN A 67 8.50 -18.60 -10.98
CA ASN A 67 7.84 -19.70 -10.28
C ASN A 67 6.49 -19.29 -9.60
N ALA A 68 5.80 -18.33 -10.20
CA ALA A 68 4.51 -17.85 -9.74
C ALA A 68 3.42 -18.50 -10.60
N ASN A 69 2.70 -19.46 -10.03
CA ASN A 69 1.67 -20.22 -10.73
C ASN A 69 0.28 -19.86 -10.23
N GLY A 70 -0.72 -19.90 -11.12
CA GLY A 70 -2.11 -19.70 -10.77
C GLY A 70 -2.46 -18.28 -10.33
N ILE A 71 -1.70 -17.26 -10.77
CA ILE A 71 -2.01 -15.84 -10.48
C ILE A 71 -3.41 -15.57 -11.03
N PRO A 72 -4.39 -15.16 -10.19
CA PRO A 72 -5.76 -14.97 -10.65
C PRO A 72 -5.86 -13.78 -11.60
N VAL A 73 -6.48 -13.99 -12.76
CA VAL A 73 -6.89 -12.92 -13.67
C VAL A 73 -8.21 -12.34 -13.12
N SER A 74 -8.17 -11.11 -12.64
CA SER A 74 -9.28 -10.45 -11.96
C SER A 74 -10.43 -10.11 -12.92
N SER A 75 -10.11 -9.85 -14.19
CA SER A 75 -11.08 -9.59 -15.24
C SER A 75 -10.58 -10.11 -16.57
N ILE A 76 -11.48 -10.73 -17.37
CA ILE A 76 -11.19 -11.16 -18.74
C ILE A 76 -12.41 -10.97 -19.62
N SER A 77 -12.22 -10.43 -20.82
CA SER A 77 -13.27 -10.27 -21.81
C SER A 77 -12.72 -10.44 -23.23
N LEU A 78 -13.52 -11.07 -24.07
CA LEU A 78 -13.25 -11.16 -25.51
C LEU A 78 -14.43 -10.53 -26.28
N LYS A 79 -14.15 -9.47 -27.04
CA LYS A 79 -15.14 -8.81 -27.87
C LYS A 79 -14.52 -8.44 -29.21
N ASP A 80 -15.18 -8.81 -30.32
CA ASP A 80 -14.71 -8.50 -31.68
C ASP A 80 -13.24 -8.88 -31.93
N SER A 81 -12.83 -10.09 -31.46
CA SER A 81 -11.43 -10.59 -31.45
C SER A 81 -10.45 -9.77 -30.59
N LYS A 82 -10.89 -8.80 -29.82
CA LYS A 82 -10.06 -8.06 -28.84
C LYS A 82 -10.19 -8.75 -27.48
N LEU A 83 -9.07 -9.28 -27.00
CA LEU A 83 -8.91 -9.81 -25.64
C LEU A 83 -8.44 -8.68 -24.73
N SER A 84 -9.14 -8.49 -23.61
CA SER A 84 -8.71 -7.59 -22.55
C SER A 84 -8.72 -8.37 -21.23
N LEU A 85 -7.67 -8.26 -20.43
CA LEU A 85 -7.62 -8.85 -19.10
C LEU A 85 -6.90 -7.94 -18.11
N GLY A 86 -7.26 -8.08 -16.83
CA GLY A 86 -6.64 -7.41 -15.69
C GLY A 86 -6.14 -8.44 -14.68
N VAL A 87 -4.97 -8.18 -14.11
CA VAL A 87 -4.33 -9.01 -13.08
C VAL A 87 -3.98 -8.10 -11.89
N ASP A 88 -4.96 -7.93 -10.99
CA ASP A 88 -4.86 -6.99 -9.87
C ASP A 88 -3.68 -7.31 -8.93
N ALA A 89 -3.37 -8.59 -8.77
CA ALA A 89 -2.27 -9.05 -7.92
C ALA A 89 -0.90 -8.46 -8.29
N VAL A 90 -0.74 -8.02 -9.56
CA VAL A 90 0.51 -7.42 -10.07
C VAL A 90 0.26 -6.03 -10.67
N HIS A 91 -0.94 -5.46 -10.47
CA HIS A 91 -1.36 -4.18 -11.08
C HIS A 91 -1.12 -4.14 -12.59
N GLY A 92 -1.33 -5.28 -13.26
CA GLY A 92 -1.07 -5.46 -14.68
C GLY A 92 -2.36 -5.54 -15.49
N THR A 93 -2.32 -5.04 -16.73
CA THR A 93 -3.38 -5.20 -17.71
C THR A 93 -2.81 -5.66 -19.05
N TYR A 94 -3.61 -6.40 -19.81
CA TYR A 94 -3.24 -6.81 -21.16
C TYR A 94 -4.36 -6.51 -22.14
N GLU A 95 -4.00 -5.96 -23.27
CA GLU A 95 -4.89 -5.81 -24.42
C GLU A 95 -4.25 -6.43 -25.65
N GLY A 96 -4.95 -7.37 -26.29
CA GLY A 96 -4.44 -8.06 -27.47
C GLY A 96 -5.53 -8.42 -28.47
N LYS A 97 -5.13 -8.68 -29.71
CA LYS A 97 -6.02 -9.11 -30.80
C LYS A 97 -5.76 -10.57 -31.14
N VAL A 98 -6.79 -11.37 -31.07
CA VAL A 98 -6.77 -12.78 -31.49
C VAL A 98 -6.72 -12.85 -33.02
N ALA A 99 -5.76 -13.58 -33.56
CA ALA A 99 -5.63 -13.81 -35.00
C ALA A 99 -6.81 -14.63 -35.54
N ALA A 100 -7.12 -14.48 -36.82
CA ALA A 100 -8.23 -15.17 -37.43
C ALA A 100 -8.13 -16.70 -37.40
N ASP A 101 -6.90 -17.23 -37.33
CA ASP A 101 -6.63 -18.67 -37.21
C ASP A 101 -6.76 -19.20 -35.76
N GLY A 102 -7.00 -18.32 -34.77
CA GLY A 102 -7.13 -18.67 -33.37
C GLY A 102 -5.85 -19.21 -32.71
N LYS A 103 -4.67 -18.97 -33.30
CA LYS A 103 -3.40 -19.54 -32.82
C LYS A 103 -2.47 -18.54 -32.13
N THR A 104 -2.70 -17.25 -32.35
CA THR A 104 -1.90 -16.17 -31.75
C THR A 104 -2.79 -15.05 -31.22
N ILE A 105 -2.30 -14.39 -30.17
CA ILE A 105 -2.88 -13.15 -29.64
C ILE A 105 -1.74 -12.15 -29.57
N SER A 106 -1.78 -11.12 -30.40
CA SER A 106 -0.77 -10.08 -30.41
C SER A 106 -1.26 -8.86 -29.65
N GLY A 107 -0.46 -8.36 -28.70
CA GLY A 107 -0.91 -7.32 -27.82
C GLY A 107 0.16 -6.65 -26.97
N THR A 108 -0.31 -5.96 -25.94
CA THR A 108 0.50 -5.15 -25.05
C THR A 108 0.16 -5.44 -23.60
N TRP A 109 1.16 -5.71 -22.80
CA TRP A 109 1.10 -5.76 -21.36
C TRP A 109 1.43 -4.38 -20.79
N SER A 110 0.63 -3.90 -19.85
CA SER A 110 0.85 -2.61 -19.19
C SER A 110 0.93 -2.80 -17.68
N GLN A 111 2.08 -2.43 -17.10
CA GLN A 111 2.35 -2.48 -15.67
C GLN A 111 3.37 -1.36 -15.35
N GLY A 112 2.86 -0.15 -15.09
CA GLY A 112 3.69 1.05 -14.99
C GLY A 112 4.28 1.54 -16.32
N GLN A 113 4.61 0.63 -17.22
CA GLN A 113 4.99 0.87 -18.62
C GLN A 113 4.31 -0.13 -19.54
N SER A 114 4.20 0.19 -20.83
CA SER A 114 3.58 -0.67 -21.83
C SER A 114 4.64 -1.42 -22.60
N LEU A 115 4.53 -2.76 -22.63
CA LEU A 115 5.48 -3.68 -23.25
C LEU A 115 4.76 -4.60 -24.24
N PRO A 116 5.34 -4.89 -25.41
CA PRO A 116 4.79 -5.88 -26.35
C PRO A 116 4.74 -7.25 -25.68
N LEU A 117 3.63 -7.96 -25.86
CA LEU A 117 3.48 -9.35 -25.42
C LEU A 117 2.56 -10.10 -26.40
N ASP A 118 3.13 -11.06 -27.11
CA ASP A 118 2.40 -11.94 -27.99
C ASP A 118 2.25 -13.31 -27.33
N PHE A 119 1.01 -13.83 -27.33
CA PHE A 119 0.73 -15.19 -26.91
C PHE A 119 0.53 -16.12 -28.10
N LYS A 120 1.06 -17.34 -28.02
CA LYS A 120 0.82 -18.44 -28.95
C LYS A 120 0.06 -19.52 -28.22
N ARG A 121 -0.92 -20.13 -28.90
CA ARG A 121 -1.67 -21.26 -28.33
C ARG A 121 -0.73 -22.41 -28.09
N ALA A 122 -0.70 -22.92 -26.85
CA ALA A 122 0.10 -24.10 -26.53
C ALA A 122 -0.45 -25.33 -27.26
N VAL A 123 0.46 -26.10 -27.89
CA VAL A 123 0.08 -27.35 -28.55
C VAL A 123 0.02 -28.44 -27.48
N PRO A 124 -1.12 -29.11 -27.26
CA PRO A 124 -1.19 -30.22 -26.31
C PRO A 124 -0.16 -31.29 -26.69
N GLY A 125 0.79 -31.54 -25.80
CA GLY A 125 1.74 -32.63 -25.93
C GLY A 125 3.20 -32.25 -26.27
N LYS A 126 3.61 -30.98 -26.19
CA LYS A 126 5.02 -30.58 -26.42
C LYS A 126 5.61 -29.65 -25.36
N THR A 127 5.19 -29.78 -24.13
CA THR A 127 5.96 -29.39 -22.97
C THR A 127 6.21 -30.61 -22.11
N GLU A 128 7.10 -31.49 -22.58
CA GLU A 128 7.81 -32.36 -21.64
C GLU A 128 8.65 -31.42 -20.76
N HIS A 129 8.07 -30.96 -19.66
CA HIS A 129 8.88 -30.57 -18.51
C HIS A 129 9.52 -31.88 -18.03
N LYS A 130 10.75 -32.12 -18.40
CA LYS A 130 11.57 -33.09 -17.72
C LYS A 130 11.58 -32.62 -16.27
N ALA A 131 10.94 -33.40 -15.39
CA ALA A 131 10.93 -33.07 -13.97
C ALA A 131 12.39 -32.93 -13.53
N VAL A 132 12.81 -31.71 -13.24
CA VAL A 132 14.15 -31.47 -12.71
C VAL A 132 14.11 -31.91 -11.26
N GLU A 133 14.97 -32.84 -10.88
CA GLU A 133 15.08 -33.29 -9.50
C GLU A 133 15.40 -32.05 -8.62
N PRO A 134 14.67 -31.83 -7.53
CA PRO A 134 14.97 -30.73 -6.61
C PRO A 134 16.42 -30.82 -6.12
N SER A 135 17.08 -29.68 -6.00
CA SER A 135 18.38 -29.65 -5.35
C SER A 135 18.22 -29.83 -3.83
N ASP A 136 19.31 -30.09 -3.15
CA ASP A 136 19.34 -30.26 -1.69
C ASP A 136 19.15 -28.95 -0.91
N ILE A 137 18.95 -27.82 -1.63
CA ILE A 137 18.67 -26.49 -1.06
C ILE A 137 17.40 -25.84 -1.65
N ASP A 138 16.61 -26.59 -2.41
CA ASP A 138 15.32 -26.08 -2.89
C ASP A 138 14.40 -25.78 -1.72
N GLY A 139 13.66 -24.67 -1.83
CA GLY A 139 12.71 -24.22 -0.83
C GLY A 139 12.95 -22.80 -0.34
N ALA A 140 12.25 -22.43 0.71
CA ALA A 140 12.38 -21.11 1.33
C ALA A 140 13.43 -21.11 2.44
N TRP A 141 14.28 -20.09 2.42
CA TRP A 141 15.36 -19.87 3.38
C TRP A 141 15.24 -18.49 3.98
N MET A 142 15.04 -18.38 5.28
CA MET A 142 14.83 -17.10 5.98
C MET A 142 16.00 -16.76 6.90
N GLY A 143 16.39 -15.49 6.89
CA GLY A 143 17.34 -14.89 7.82
C GLY A 143 16.95 -13.46 8.16
N SER A 144 17.74 -12.83 9.04
CA SER A 144 17.53 -11.42 9.40
C SER A 144 18.82 -10.63 9.25
N LEU A 145 18.72 -9.48 8.60
CA LEU A 145 19.76 -8.46 8.49
C LEU A 145 19.62 -7.51 9.68
N ASP A 146 20.67 -7.38 10.48
CA ASP A 146 20.73 -6.41 11.58
C ASP A 146 21.36 -5.11 11.06
N THR A 147 20.52 -4.11 10.79
CA THR A 147 20.95 -2.83 10.22
C THR A 147 21.35 -1.81 11.28
N ARG A 148 21.49 -2.18 12.55
CA ARG A 148 21.60 -1.32 13.74
C ARG A 148 20.32 -0.53 14.04
N ALA A 149 19.58 -0.11 13.03
CA ALA A 149 18.31 0.59 13.18
C ALA A 149 17.11 -0.38 13.27
N SER A 150 17.21 -1.54 12.61
CA SER A 150 16.13 -2.56 12.60
C SER A 150 16.69 -3.93 12.21
N LYS A 151 15.94 -4.98 12.57
CA LYS A 151 16.14 -6.32 12.04
C LYS A 151 15.16 -6.56 10.91
N LEU A 152 15.70 -6.68 9.69
CA LEU A 152 14.91 -6.93 8.49
C LEU A 152 15.00 -8.40 8.11
N ARG A 153 13.85 -9.09 8.11
CA ARG A 153 13.78 -10.46 7.60
C ARG A 153 13.91 -10.45 6.08
N VAL A 154 14.69 -11.39 5.59
CA VAL A 154 14.80 -11.70 4.16
C VAL A 154 14.54 -13.19 3.95
N VAL A 155 13.81 -13.52 2.90
CA VAL A 155 13.49 -14.89 2.52
C VAL A 155 13.93 -15.10 1.09
N PHE A 156 14.77 -16.12 0.86
CA PHE A 156 15.12 -16.56 -0.49
C PHE A 156 14.34 -17.82 -0.81
N HIS A 157 13.60 -17.81 -1.91
CA HIS A 157 12.93 -18.98 -2.48
C HIS A 157 13.82 -19.55 -3.58
N ILE A 158 14.55 -20.61 -3.28
CA ILE A 158 15.53 -21.24 -4.18
C ILE A 158 14.85 -22.41 -4.88
N VAL A 159 15.02 -22.50 -6.20
CA VAL A 159 14.46 -23.58 -7.03
C VAL A 159 15.49 -24.03 -8.05
N ASN A 160 15.65 -25.35 -8.19
CA ASN A 160 16.45 -25.94 -9.26
C ASN A 160 15.61 -26.05 -10.54
N THR A 161 16.12 -25.52 -11.64
CA THR A 161 15.48 -25.52 -12.96
C THR A 161 16.37 -26.22 -13.99
N GLU A 162 15.85 -26.46 -15.19
CA GLU A 162 16.64 -26.99 -16.29
C GLU A 162 17.89 -26.16 -16.64
N ASN A 163 17.85 -24.84 -16.27
CA ASN A 163 18.94 -23.91 -16.50
C ASN A 163 19.83 -23.70 -15.27
N GLY A 164 19.65 -24.49 -14.21
CA GLY A 164 20.35 -24.37 -12.94
C GLY A 164 19.51 -23.72 -11.84
N LEU A 165 20.17 -23.32 -10.75
CA LEU A 165 19.50 -22.71 -9.60
C LEU A 165 19.00 -21.30 -9.93
N THR A 166 17.77 -21.03 -9.54
CA THR A 166 17.15 -19.70 -9.59
C THR A 166 16.63 -19.35 -8.19
N ALA A 167 16.39 -18.07 -7.93
CA ALA A 167 15.74 -17.65 -6.70
C ALA A 167 14.92 -16.36 -6.88
N THR A 168 13.95 -16.18 -5.99
CA THR A 168 13.35 -14.88 -5.69
C THR A 168 13.62 -14.53 -4.23
N MET A 169 13.50 -13.27 -3.90
CA MET A 169 13.69 -12.78 -2.54
C MET A 169 12.43 -12.02 -2.07
N ASP A 170 12.02 -12.29 -0.84
CA ASP A 170 11.01 -11.48 -0.15
C ASP A 170 11.69 -10.68 0.96
N SER A 171 11.15 -9.49 1.23
CA SER A 171 11.41 -8.73 2.46
C SER A 171 10.09 -8.52 3.19
N PRO A 172 9.67 -9.48 4.05
CA PRO A 172 8.36 -9.46 4.69
C PRO A 172 8.11 -8.19 5.53
N ASP A 173 9.16 -7.68 6.19
CA ASP A 173 9.07 -6.50 7.04
C ASP A 173 8.97 -5.19 6.24
N GLN A 174 9.24 -5.21 4.95
CA GLN A 174 9.08 -4.10 4.01
C GLN A 174 7.90 -4.31 3.05
N GLY A 175 7.12 -5.39 3.23
CA GLY A 175 5.98 -5.72 2.36
C GLY A 175 6.38 -6.14 0.95
N ALA A 176 7.67 -6.33 0.66
CA ALA A 176 8.15 -6.68 -0.66
C ALA A 176 8.17 -8.20 -0.86
N LYS A 177 7.61 -8.69 -1.98
CA LYS A 177 7.56 -10.10 -2.35
C LYS A 177 8.02 -10.31 -3.79
N GLY A 178 8.64 -11.47 -4.05
CA GLY A 178 9.01 -11.88 -5.39
C GLY A 178 10.08 -11.02 -6.05
N LEU A 179 10.92 -10.34 -5.27
CA LEU A 179 12.03 -9.54 -5.81
C LEU A 179 12.99 -10.46 -6.57
N PRO A 180 13.36 -10.12 -7.81
CA PRO A 180 14.18 -11.01 -8.63
C PRO A 180 15.61 -11.11 -8.12
N VAL A 181 16.09 -12.33 -7.90
CA VAL A 181 17.50 -12.67 -7.75
C VAL A 181 18.06 -12.92 -9.15
N THR A 182 18.92 -12.05 -9.61
CA THR A 182 19.39 -12.00 -11.01
C THR A 182 20.28 -13.19 -11.36
N SER A 183 21.03 -13.71 -10.40
CA SER A 183 21.86 -14.89 -10.57
C SER A 183 22.01 -15.68 -9.28
N VAL A 184 22.01 -17.00 -9.37
CA VAL A 184 22.34 -17.93 -8.30
C VAL A 184 23.46 -18.83 -8.79
N THR A 185 24.59 -18.82 -8.12
CA THR A 185 25.73 -19.69 -8.44
C THR A 185 26.13 -20.50 -7.22
N ARG A 186 26.43 -21.78 -7.46
CA ARG A 186 26.85 -22.70 -6.42
C ARG A 186 28.10 -23.47 -6.84
N ASP A 187 29.10 -23.48 -5.96
CA ASP A 187 30.29 -24.31 -6.09
C ASP A 187 30.51 -25.12 -4.81
N GLY A 188 30.13 -26.39 -4.84
CA GLY A 188 30.12 -27.26 -3.68
C GLY A 188 29.22 -26.70 -2.56
N ALA A 189 29.83 -26.26 -1.46
CA ALA A 189 29.12 -25.63 -0.35
C ALA A 189 29.01 -24.11 -0.49
N ALA A 190 29.77 -23.48 -1.38
CA ALA A 190 29.68 -22.04 -1.59
C ALA A 190 28.43 -21.67 -2.41
N LEU A 191 27.68 -20.69 -1.96
CA LEU A 191 26.47 -20.14 -2.61
C LEU A 191 26.63 -18.64 -2.75
N LYS A 192 26.38 -18.13 -3.97
CA LYS A 192 26.30 -16.70 -4.25
C LYS A 192 24.98 -16.38 -4.92
N MET A 193 24.29 -15.34 -4.44
CA MET A 193 23.03 -14.82 -4.98
C MET A 193 23.14 -13.31 -5.21
N GLU A 194 22.79 -12.85 -6.41
CA GLU A 194 22.87 -11.42 -6.77
C GLU A 194 21.47 -10.87 -7.04
N ALA A 195 21.07 -9.83 -6.35
CA ALA A 195 19.84 -9.06 -6.56
C ALA A 195 20.20 -7.68 -7.13
N LYS A 196 20.52 -7.62 -8.44
CA LYS A 196 21.05 -6.40 -9.10
C LYS A 196 20.15 -5.19 -8.97
N GLN A 197 18.83 -5.36 -9.01
CA GLN A 197 17.86 -4.27 -8.85
C GLN A 197 17.98 -3.59 -7.47
N LEU A 198 18.41 -4.33 -6.46
CA LEU A 198 18.65 -3.82 -5.11
C LEU A 198 20.10 -3.40 -4.89
N GLY A 199 21.00 -3.66 -5.85
CA GLY A 199 22.43 -3.53 -5.64
C GLY A 199 22.97 -4.47 -4.55
N GLY A 200 22.28 -5.59 -4.30
CA GLY A 200 22.55 -6.53 -3.21
C GLY A 200 23.21 -7.83 -3.67
N VAL A 201 24.14 -8.34 -2.86
CA VAL A 201 24.81 -9.63 -3.11
C VAL A 201 24.89 -10.40 -1.78
N PHE A 202 24.45 -11.65 -1.81
CA PHE A 202 24.69 -12.61 -0.74
C PHE A 202 25.81 -13.58 -1.15
N GLU A 203 26.80 -13.75 -0.29
CA GLU A 203 27.85 -14.77 -0.42
C GLU A 203 27.91 -15.58 0.86
N GLY A 204 27.69 -16.89 0.78
CA GLY A 204 27.59 -17.73 1.95
C GLY A 204 28.04 -19.16 1.71
N LYS A 205 28.05 -19.93 2.79
CA LYS A 205 28.43 -21.35 2.83
C LYS A 205 27.29 -22.18 3.41
N ILE A 206 26.88 -23.20 2.67
CA ILE A 206 25.86 -24.17 3.05
C ILE A 206 26.45 -25.12 4.09
N ALA A 207 25.80 -25.29 5.23
CA ALA A 207 26.16 -26.28 6.24
C ALA A 207 26.05 -27.71 5.69
N ALA A 208 26.90 -28.61 6.16
CA ALA A 208 26.93 -30.00 5.66
C ALA A 208 25.61 -30.75 5.88
N ASP A 209 24.90 -30.44 6.96
CA ASP A 209 23.59 -30.99 7.33
C ASP A 209 22.39 -30.21 6.72
N ARG A 210 22.65 -29.16 5.94
CA ARG A 210 21.62 -28.28 5.37
C ARG A 210 20.78 -27.53 6.41
N SER A 211 21.26 -27.39 7.63
CA SER A 211 20.55 -26.67 8.69
C SER A 211 20.65 -25.16 8.58
N SER A 212 21.69 -24.65 7.88
CA SER A 212 21.89 -23.21 7.65
C SER A 212 22.69 -22.93 6.38
N ILE A 213 22.59 -21.67 5.92
CA ILE A 213 23.51 -21.07 4.96
C ILE A 213 24.06 -19.80 5.62
N GLU A 214 25.32 -19.81 5.99
CA GLU A 214 25.94 -18.71 6.72
C GLU A 214 26.77 -17.86 5.78
N GLY A 215 26.57 -16.55 5.80
CA GLY A 215 27.23 -15.67 4.86
C GLY A 215 27.10 -14.19 5.18
N THR A 216 27.30 -13.39 4.15
CA THR A 216 27.29 -11.93 4.24
C THR A 216 26.41 -11.38 3.11
N TRP A 217 25.52 -10.47 3.46
CA TRP A 217 24.79 -9.63 2.53
C TRP A 217 25.53 -8.31 2.37
N THR A 218 25.85 -7.94 1.13
CA THR A 218 26.52 -6.68 0.79
C THR A 218 25.58 -5.83 -0.05
N GLN A 219 25.32 -4.59 0.35
CA GLN A 219 24.46 -3.66 -0.35
C GLN A 219 24.86 -2.21 -0.04
N GLY A 220 24.93 -1.34 -1.08
CA GLY A 220 25.21 0.09 -0.89
C GLY A 220 26.55 0.40 -0.20
N GLY A 221 27.58 -0.46 -0.38
CA GLY A 221 28.89 -0.33 0.26
C GLY A 221 28.96 -0.87 1.69
N GLY A 222 27.84 -1.26 2.30
CA GLY A 222 27.77 -1.91 3.61
C GLY A 222 27.71 -3.43 3.49
N SER A 223 28.21 -4.14 4.53
CA SER A 223 28.16 -5.60 4.62
C SER A 223 27.58 -6.02 5.97
N LEU A 224 26.61 -6.92 5.97
CA LEU A 224 25.93 -7.43 7.15
C LEU A 224 25.99 -8.96 7.15
N ALA A 225 26.25 -9.55 8.33
CA ALA A 225 26.15 -10.99 8.49
C ALA A 225 24.71 -11.45 8.26
N LEU A 226 24.53 -12.55 7.53
CA LEU A 226 23.23 -13.14 7.25
C LEU A 226 23.30 -14.66 7.38
N VAL A 227 22.55 -15.19 8.31
CA VAL A 227 22.38 -16.63 8.50
C VAL A 227 20.98 -17.00 8.05
N LEU A 228 20.91 -17.78 6.97
CA LEU A 228 19.66 -18.30 6.42
C LEU A 228 19.36 -19.67 7.02
N LYS A 229 18.13 -19.90 7.45
CA LYS A 229 17.61 -21.19 7.93
C LYS A 229 16.46 -21.65 7.03
N PRO A 230 16.32 -22.96 6.79
CA PRO A 230 15.20 -23.46 6.00
C PRO A 230 13.88 -23.20 6.72
N VAL A 231 12.91 -22.68 5.97
CA VAL A 231 11.54 -22.45 6.46
C VAL A 231 10.80 -23.78 6.34
N LYS A 232 10.31 -24.30 7.45
CA LYS A 232 9.60 -25.59 7.50
C LYS A 232 8.10 -25.44 7.32
N ASP A 233 7.56 -24.31 7.78
CA ASP A 233 6.15 -23.97 7.68
C ASP A 233 5.99 -22.55 7.14
N GLN A 234 5.13 -22.38 6.15
CA GLN A 234 4.89 -21.08 5.53
C GLN A 234 4.36 -20.04 6.53
N SER A 235 3.74 -20.49 7.63
CA SER A 235 3.32 -19.62 8.73
C SER A 235 4.50 -18.94 9.46
N GLU A 236 5.74 -19.47 9.33
CA GLU A 236 6.95 -18.83 9.88
C GLU A 236 7.31 -17.53 9.13
N LEU A 237 6.86 -17.40 7.88
CA LEU A 237 7.08 -16.21 7.06
C LEU A 237 6.16 -15.05 7.45
N GLU A 238 5.01 -15.36 8.00
CA GLU A 238 4.01 -14.37 8.37
C GLU A 238 4.20 -13.95 9.83
N ARG A 239 4.27 -12.65 10.09
CA ARG A 239 4.13 -12.15 11.45
C ARG A 239 2.67 -12.27 11.87
N LYS A 240 2.45 -12.68 13.10
CA LYS A 240 1.10 -12.75 13.65
C LYS A 240 0.62 -11.33 13.97
N HIS A 241 -0.52 -10.97 13.39
CA HIS A 241 -1.25 -9.75 13.75
C HIS A 241 -2.61 -10.18 14.32
N PRO A 242 -2.66 -10.62 15.60
CA PRO A 242 -3.82 -11.28 16.18
C PRO A 242 -5.05 -10.37 16.30
N GLN A 243 -4.84 -9.06 16.21
CA GLN A 243 -5.93 -8.07 16.24
C GLN A 243 -6.59 -7.86 14.87
N ASN A 244 -6.00 -8.34 13.77
CA ASN A 244 -6.65 -8.23 12.47
C ASN A 244 -7.98 -9.00 12.49
N PRO A 245 -9.11 -8.35 12.26
CA PRO A 245 -10.41 -9.01 12.34
C PRO A 245 -10.58 -9.97 11.17
N VAL A 246 -11.21 -11.12 11.45
CA VAL A 246 -11.44 -12.19 10.48
C VAL A 246 -12.94 -12.26 10.14
N LYS A 247 -13.25 -12.38 8.85
CA LYS A 247 -14.65 -12.57 8.37
C LYS A 247 -15.18 -13.96 8.75
N PRO A 248 -16.52 -14.10 8.99
CA PRO A 248 -17.56 -13.07 8.85
C PRO A 248 -17.59 -12.10 10.04
N TYR A 249 -17.72 -10.82 9.75
CA TYR A 249 -17.86 -9.80 10.78
C TYR A 249 -19.27 -9.83 11.43
N PRO A 250 -19.41 -9.44 12.70
CA PRO A 250 -20.72 -9.37 13.36
C PRO A 250 -21.52 -8.11 13.02
N TYR A 251 -21.06 -7.29 12.08
CA TYR A 251 -21.64 -6.04 11.63
C TYR A 251 -21.69 -6.01 10.08
N ARG A 252 -22.33 -5.00 9.51
CA ARG A 252 -22.42 -4.83 8.05
C ARG A 252 -21.20 -4.06 7.53
N GLU A 253 -20.63 -4.53 6.44
CA GLU A 253 -19.55 -3.87 5.70
C GLU A 253 -20.02 -3.59 4.28
N GLU A 254 -19.81 -2.37 3.79
CA GLU A 254 -20.19 -1.92 2.45
C GLU A 254 -18.99 -1.28 1.75
N GLU A 255 -18.69 -1.75 0.55
CA GLU A 255 -17.80 -1.04 -0.37
C GLU A 255 -18.57 0.12 -0.97
N VAL A 256 -18.03 1.32 -0.82
CA VAL A 256 -18.66 2.56 -1.25
C VAL A 256 -17.67 3.46 -1.97
N SER A 257 -18.18 4.50 -2.63
CA SER A 257 -17.35 5.58 -3.16
C SER A 257 -18.08 6.91 -2.99
N TYR A 258 -17.31 7.99 -2.92
CA TYR A 258 -17.83 9.35 -2.85
C TYR A 258 -16.94 10.32 -3.64
N GLU A 259 -17.51 11.42 -4.07
CA GLU A 259 -16.85 12.40 -4.93
C GLU A 259 -16.42 13.64 -4.16
N ASN A 260 -15.15 14.00 -4.26
CA ASN A 260 -14.68 15.34 -4.02
C ASN A 260 -14.87 16.17 -5.30
N LYS A 261 -16.00 16.86 -5.39
CA LYS A 261 -16.36 17.66 -6.58
C LYS A 261 -15.47 18.87 -6.78
N VAL A 262 -14.84 19.37 -5.74
CA VAL A 262 -13.95 20.55 -5.80
C VAL A 262 -12.69 20.23 -6.60
N GLN A 263 -12.19 19.01 -6.46
CA GLN A 263 -10.94 18.57 -7.08
C GLN A 263 -11.13 17.48 -8.14
N ASN A 264 -12.40 17.09 -8.43
CA ASN A 264 -12.74 16.04 -9.37
C ASN A 264 -12.05 14.70 -9.05
N VAL A 265 -12.10 14.31 -7.78
CA VAL A 265 -11.53 13.07 -7.27
C VAL A 265 -12.64 12.17 -6.74
N THR A 266 -12.61 10.89 -7.11
CA THR A 266 -13.48 9.85 -6.53
C THR A 266 -12.69 9.03 -5.53
N LEU A 267 -13.14 9.00 -4.28
CA LEU A 267 -12.55 8.24 -3.19
C LEU A 267 -13.27 6.90 -3.07
N ALA A 268 -12.51 5.80 -3.14
CA ALA A 268 -12.99 4.46 -2.84
C ALA A 268 -12.87 4.21 -1.32
N ALA A 269 -13.93 3.68 -0.72
CA ALA A 269 -14.01 3.57 0.73
C ALA A 269 -14.74 2.30 1.16
N THR A 270 -14.62 1.98 2.44
CA THR A 270 -15.42 0.97 3.12
C THR A 270 -16.17 1.64 4.27
N LEU A 271 -17.48 1.44 4.31
CA LEU A 271 -18.36 1.85 5.41
C LEU A 271 -18.72 0.62 6.24
N THR A 272 -18.38 0.63 7.53
CA THR A 272 -18.85 -0.38 8.47
C THR A 272 -19.98 0.19 9.33
N LEU A 273 -21.04 -0.61 9.52
CA LEU A 273 -22.27 -0.21 10.18
C LEU A 273 -22.60 -1.20 11.30
N PRO A 274 -22.86 -0.72 12.53
CA PRO A 274 -23.25 -1.57 13.63
C PRO A 274 -24.53 -2.38 13.34
N LYS A 275 -24.81 -3.42 14.15
CA LYS A 275 -26.10 -4.13 14.09
C LYS A 275 -27.24 -3.20 14.48
N GLY A 276 -28.34 -3.28 13.75
CA GLY A 276 -29.53 -2.49 14.03
C GLY A 276 -29.89 -1.54 12.88
N LYS A 277 -30.82 -0.63 13.15
CA LYS A 277 -31.35 0.28 12.12
C LYS A 277 -30.70 1.65 12.13
N GLY A 278 -29.98 2.02 13.21
CA GLY A 278 -29.47 3.38 13.40
C GLY A 278 -30.58 4.37 13.82
N PRO A 279 -30.36 5.70 13.74
CA PRO A 279 -29.09 6.29 13.31
C PRO A 279 -27.96 6.06 14.32
N PHE A 280 -26.76 5.83 13.81
CA PHE A 280 -25.55 5.64 14.60
C PHE A 280 -24.67 6.88 14.58
N PRO A 281 -23.89 7.18 15.64
CA PRO A 281 -22.77 8.08 15.49
C PRO A 281 -21.82 7.55 14.43
N GLY A 282 -21.27 8.43 13.59
CA GLY A 282 -20.37 8.08 12.52
C GLY A 282 -19.02 8.75 12.66
N VAL A 283 -17.95 8.05 12.30
CA VAL A 283 -16.61 8.62 12.20
C VAL A 283 -15.99 8.37 10.82
N LEU A 284 -15.21 9.35 10.35
CA LEU A 284 -14.31 9.20 9.21
C LEU A 284 -12.89 9.08 9.74
N LEU A 285 -12.19 8.01 9.37
CA LEU A 285 -10.77 7.83 9.67
C LEU A 285 -9.92 8.56 8.61
N ILE A 286 -8.90 9.28 9.05
CA ILE A 286 -7.99 10.07 8.21
C ILE A 286 -6.58 9.56 8.43
N THR A 287 -5.95 9.09 7.37
CA THR A 287 -4.63 8.47 7.34
C THR A 287 -3.49 9.44 7.67
N GLY A 288 -2.36 8.89 8.04
CA GLY A 288 -1.11 9.62 8.19
C GLY A 288 -0.45 9.98 6.86
N SER A 289 0.78 10.47 6.91
CA SER A 289 1.56 10.92 5.75
C SER A 289 1.88 9.79 4.77
N GLY A 290 1.89 10.12 3.49
CA GLY A 290 2.16 9.18 2.41
C GLY A 290 0.89 8.59 1.79
N PRO A 291 1.00 7.94 0.61
CA PRO A 291 -0.14 7.33 -0.07
C PRO A 291 -0.58 6.06 0.67
N GLN A 292 -1.64 6.15 1.45
CA GLN A 292 -2.16 5.09 2.32
C GLN A 292 -3.41 4.42 1.74
N ASP A 293 -3.51 3.11 1.93
CA ASP A 293 -4.78 2.43 1.74
C ASP A 293 -5.73 2.72 2.94
N ARG A 294 -7.01 2.38 2.79
CA ARG A 294 -8.05 2.60 3.80
C ARG A 294 -7.83 1.88 5.13
N ASP A 295 -6.94 0.90 5.17
CA ASP A 295 -6.56 0.14 6.36
C ASP A 295 -5.34 0.75 7.08
N GLU A 296 -4.70 1.76 6.46
CA GLU A 296 -3.42 2.34 6.88
C GLU A 296 -2.36 1.24 7.06
N SER A 297 -2.25 0.39 6.03
CA SER A 297 -1.45 -0.83 6.07
C SER A 297 0.04 -0.53 6.17
N LEU A 298 0.69 -0.98 7.24
CA LEU A 298 2.11 -0.78 7.49
C LEU A 298 2.72 -2.02 8.13
N LEU A 299 3.78 -2.59 7.52
CA LEU A 299 4.54 -3.73 8.07
C LEU A 299 3.66 -4.95 8.44
N GLY A 300 2.56 -5.16 7.72
CA GLY A 300 1.56 -6.20 7.96
C GLY A 300 0.47 -5.83 8.96
N HIS A 301 0.65 -4.77 9.73
CA HIS A 301 -0.42 -4.18 10.53
C HIS A 301 -1.47 -3.49 9.66
N LYS A 302 -2.70 -3.43 10.19
CA LYS A 302 -3.84 -2.72 9.60
C LYS A 302 -4.55 -1.89 10.65
N PRO A 303 -3.92 -0.79 11.10
CA PRO A 303 -4.43 0.01 12.22
C PRO A 303 -5.88 0.43 12.04
N PHE A 304 -6.25 0.95 10.87
CA PHE A 304 -7.61 1.42 10.63
C PHE A 304 -8.62 0.29 10.45
N LEU A 305 -8.21 -0.90 9.99
CA LEU A 305 -9.08 -2.06 10.01
C LEU A 305 -9.39 -2.50 11.45
N VAL A 306 -8.37 -2.55 12.33
CA VAL A 306 -8.53 -2.89 13.76
C VAL A 306 -9.38 -1.84 14.47
N LEU A 307 -9.09 -0.55 14.28
CA LEU A 307 -9.86 0.53 14.89
C LEU A 307 -11.31 0.54 14.42
N SER A 308 -11.53 0.35 13.11
CA SER A 308 -12.88 0.27 12.53
C SER A 308 -13.69 -0.90 13.11
N ASP A 309 -13.10 -2.11 13.18
CA ASP A 309 -13.75 -3.27 13.80
C ASP A 309 -14.13 -2.98 15.26
N TYR A 310 -13.18 -2.42 16.02
CA TYR A 310 -13.40 -2.11 17.43
C TYR A 310 -14.53 -1.09 17.63
N LEU A 311 -14.50 0.04 16.92
CA LEU A 311 -15.51 1.09 17.01
C LEU A 311 -16.89 0.59 16.55
N THR A 312 -16.92 -0.18 15.46
CA THR A 312 -18.19 -0.68 14.91
C THR A 312 -18.86 -1.68 15.87
N ARG A 313 -18.09 -2.52 16.55
CA ARG A 313 -18.60 -3.40 17.61
C ARG A 313 -19.15 -2.63 18.82
N LYS A 314 -18.64 -1.43 19.06
CA LYS A 314 -19.11 -0.53 20.15
C LYS A 314 -20.32 0.34 19.74
N GLY A 315 -20.81 0.22 18.51
CA GLY A 315 -22.01 0.92 18.05
C GLY A 315 -21.73 2.22 17.26
N ILE A 316 -20.51 2.43 16.81
CA ILE A 316 -20.07 3.59 16.02
C ILE A 316 -19.88 3.15 14.56
N ALA A 317 -20.52 3.82 13.61
CA ALA A 317 -20.28 3.58 12.19
C ALA A 317 -18.95 4.19 11.76
N VAL A 318 -18.21 3.51 10.86
CA VAL A 318 -16.88 3.95 10.46
C VAL A 318 -16.74 3.99 8.96
N LEU A 319 -16.33 5.13 8.42
CA LEU A 319 -15.91 5.31 7.02
C LEU A 319 -14.38 5.42 7.00
N ARG A 320 -13.74 4.61 6.16
CA ARG A 320 -12.30 4.64 5.87
C ARG A 320 -12.08 4.54 4.37
N ALA A 321 -11.27 5.42 3.81
CA ALA A 321 -11.06 5.57 2.38
C ALA A 321 -9.61 5.35 1.98
N ASP A 322 -9.40 4.83 0.77
CA ASP A 322 -8.08 4.90 0.14
C ASP A 322 -7.77 6.37 -0.17
N ASP A 323 -6.56 6.84 0.08
CA ASP A 323 -6.14 8.18 -0.29
C ASP A 323 -6.26 8.40 -1.80
N ARG A 324 -6.38 9.67 -2.22
CA ARG A 324 -6.36 10.00 -3.65
C ARG A 324 -5.14 9.40 -4.35
N GLY A 325 -5.37 8.76 -5.51
CA GLY A 325 -4.31 8.11 -6.29
C GLY A 325 -3.79 6.80 -5.69
N THR A 326 -4.43 6.29 -4.63
CA THR A 326 -4.09 5.00 -4.00
C THR A 326 -5.26 4.01 -4.13
N GLY A 327 -4.95 2.73 -4.21
CA GLY A 327 -5.95 1.67 -4.29
C GLY A 327 -6.91 1.88 -5.46
N ARG A 328 -8.21 2.09 -5.17
CA ARG A 328 -9.24 2.35 -6.18
C ARG A 328 -9.69 3.81 -6.22
N SER A 329 -9.05 4.69 -5.46
CA SER A 329 -9.30 6.13 -5.50
C SER A 329 -8.62 6.77 -6.71
N THR A 330 -9.32 7.70 -7.37
CA THR A 330 -8.76 8.49 -8.46
C THR A 330 -7.94 9.67 -7.95
N GLY A 331 -7.35 10.44 -8.87
CA GLY A 331 -6.53 11.61 -8.54
C GLY A 331 -5.04 11.31 -8.52
N ASN A 332 -4.26 12.24 -8.00
CA ASN A 332 -2.80 12.13 -7.93
C ASN A 332 -2.32 12.59 -6.55
N PHE A 333 -1.75 11.66 -5.78
CA PHE A 333 -1.16 11.96 -4.47
C PHE A 333 0.07 12.86 -4.60
N GLY A 334 0.95 12.61 -5.56
CA GLY A 334 2.25 13.27 -5.69
C GLY A 334 2.20 14.78 -5.98
N THR A 335 1.05 15.31 -6.41
CA THR A 335 0.84 16.74 -6.65
C THR A 335 -0.06 17.40 -5.62
N ALA A 336 -0.60 16.65 -4.66
CA ALA A 336 -1.51 17.13 -3.65
C ALA A 336 -0.76 17.62 -2.40
N THR A 337 -1.45 18.41 -1.60
CA THR A 337 -0.99 18.94 -0.31
C THR A 337 -1.92 18.50 0.81
N THR A 338 -1.52 18.66 2.06
CA THR A 338 -2.37 18.44 3.23
C THR A 338 -3.71 19.21 3.15
N ALA A 339 -3.71 20.40 2.54
CA ALA A 339 -4.94 21.17 2.30
C ALA A 339 -5.88 20.49 1.29
N ASP A 340 -5.33 19.84 0.28
CA ASP A 340 -6.08 19.07 -0.72
C ASP A 340 -6.72 17.83 -0.08
N PHE A 341 -5.98 17.12 0.78
CA PHE A 341 -6.51 15.99 1.54
C PHE A 341 -7.64 16.40 2.50
N ALA A 342 -7.55 17.60 3.09
CA ALA A 342 -8.65 18.14 3.89
C ALA A 342 -9.95 18.29 3.07
N THR A 343 -9.88 18.57 1.76
CA THR A 343 -11.08 18.63 0.91
C THR A 343 -11.67 17.25 0.62
N ASP A 344 -10.85 16.18 0.59
CA ASP A 344 -11.33 14.80 0.48
C ASP A 344 -12.09 14.37 1.74
N VAL A 345 -11.59 14.78 2.90
CA VAL A 345 -12.27 14.54 4.18
C VAL A 345 -13.61 15.28 4.25
N GLU A 346 -13.69 16.54 3.80
CA GLU A 346 -14.96 17.28 3.71
C GLU A 346 -15.99 16.58 2.80
N ALA A 347 -15.54 16.01 1.70
CA ALA A 347 -16.39 15.22 0.82
C ALA A 347 -16.89 13.95 1.54
N GLY A 348 -16.04 13.28 2.34
CA GLY A 348 -16.41 12.13 3.15
C GLY A 348 -17.45 12.48 4.24
N VAL A 349 -17.31 13.62 4.92
CA VAL A 349 -18.32 14.15 5.86
C VAL A 349 -19.65 14.38 5.13
N THR A 350 -19.58 14.97 3.94
CA THR A 350 -20.77 15.21 3.11
C THR A 350 -21.44 13.90 2.72
N TYR A 351 -20.66 12.88 2.35
CA TYR A 351 -21.18 11.54 2.05
C TYR A 351 -21.86 10.91 3.25
N LEU A 352 -21.24 10.91 4.44
CA LEU A 352 -21.83 10.34 5.66
C LEU A 352 -23.19 10.99 5.98
N LYS A 353 -23.36 12.28 5.77
CA LYS A 353 -24.65 12.98 5.95
C LYS A 353 -25.76 12.51 5.00
N THR A 354 -25.43 11.87 3.89
CA THR A 354 -26.44 11.31 2.98
C THR A 354 -26.96 9.95 3.43
N ARG A 355 -26.31 9.32 4.40
CA ARG A 355 -26.64 7.98 4.87
C ARG A 355 -27.68 8.02 5.97
N PHE A 356 -28.82 7.37 5.76
CA PHE A 356 -29.93 7.35 6.73
C PHE A 356 -29.58 6.55 8.01
N GLU A 357 -28.57 5.67 7.94
CA GLU A 357 -28.07 4.92 9.10
C GLU A 357 -27.20 5.76 10.03
N ILE A 358 -26.72 6.93 9.56
CA ILE A 358 -25.81 7.80 10.30
C ILE A 358 -26.58 8.99 10.87
N ASP A 359 -26.31 9.30 12.14
CA ASP A 359 -26.82 10.54 12.75
C ASP A 359 -26.03 11.73 12.19
N PRO A 360 -26.67 12.61 11.40
CA PRO A 360 -25.98 13.73 10.76
C PRO A 360 -25.46 14.79 11.76
N HIS A 361 -25.88 14.72 13.03
CA HIS A 361 -25.42 15.60 14.11
C HIS A 361 -24.29 14.99 14.94
N HIS A 362 -23.96 13.71 14.73
CA HIS A 362 -22.90 13.00 15.44
C HIS A 362 -21.88 12.39 14.47
N ILE A 363 -21.39 13.21 13.52
CA ILE A 363 -20.31 12.85 12.60
C ILE A 363 -19.01 13.43 13.13
N GLY A 364 -18.04 12.57 13.48
CA GLY A 364 -16.72 12.95 13.95
C GLY A 364 -15.61 12.59 12.99
N LEU A 365 -14.42 13.15 13.21
CA LEU A 365 -13.20 12.84 12.51
C LEU A 365 -12.21 12.20 13.47
N VAL A 366 -11.53 11.16 13.02
CA VAL A 366 -10.45 10.49 13.76
C VAL A 366 -9.24 10.47 12.85
N GLY A 367 -8.24 11.27 13.13
CA GLY A 367 -7.06 11.43 12.28
C GLY A 367 -5.78 10.97 12.96
N HIS A 368 -4.99 10.17 12.27
CA HIS A 368 -3.69 9.70 12.73
C HIS A 368 -2.56 10.52 12.09
N SER A 369 -1.57 10.92 12.89
CA SER A 369 -0.38 11.64 12.42
C SER A 369 -0.75 12.89 11.59
N GLU A 370 -0.47 12.97 10.30
CA GLU A 370 -0.93 14.05 9.41
C GLU A 370 -2.46 14.17 9.41
N GLY A 371 -3.20 13.04 9.49
CA GLY A 371 -4.65 13.05 9.65
C GLY A 371 -5.10 13.79 10.92
N GLY A 372 -4.28 13.75 11.96
CA GLY A 372 -4.49 14.55 13.19
C GLY A 372 -4.28 16.06 12.98
N ILE A 373 -3.58 16.49 11.93
CA ILE A 373 -3.50 17.89 11.47
C ILE A 373 -4.71 18.22 10.58
N ILE A 374 -5.13 17.31 9.72
CA ILE A 374 -6.26 17.50 8.79
C ILE A 374 -7.59 17.62 9.55
N ALA A 375 -7.82 16.81 10.58
CA ALA A 375 -9.07 16.83 11.35
C ALA A 375 -9.42 18.22 11.89
N PRO A 376 -8.52 18.95 12.60
CA PRO A 376 -8.79 20.33 13.00
C PRO A 376 -8.89 21.31 11.83
N MET A 377 -8.17 21.11 10.70
CA MET A 377 -8.34 21.96 9.51
C MET A 377 -9.77 21.91 8.97
N VAL A 378 -10.36 20.72 8.94
CA VAL A 378 -11.75 20.51 8.51
C VAL A 378 -12.72 21.04 9.56
N ALA A 379 -12.56 20.68 10.84
CA ALA A 379 -13.45 21.10 11.91
C ALA A 379 -13.52 22.63 12.08
N ALA A 380 -12.41 23.33 11.85
CA ALA A 380 -12.34 24.80 11.94
C ALA A 380 -13.24 25.54 10.93
N ARG A 381 -13.69 24.87 9.86
CA ARG A 381 -14.46 25.48 8.77
C ARG A 381 -15.74 24.72 8.39
N ASN A 382 -15.92 23.52 8.92
CA ASN A 382 -17.08 22.67 8.64
C ASN A 382 -17.92 22.44 9.90
N PRO A 383 -19.06 23.14 10.08
CA PRO A 383 -19.90 23.01 11.27
C PRO A 383 -20.64 21.67 11.38
N ASN A 384 -20.53 20.80 10.36
CA ASN A 384 -21.11 19.46 10.40
C ASN A 384 -20.20 18.45 11.13
N VAL A 385 -18.97 18.83 11.49
CA VAL A 385 -18.08 18.03 12.31
C VAL A 385 -18.46 18.21 13.76
N ALA A 386 -19.02 17.17 14.38
CA ALA A 386 -19.51 17.21 15.75
C ALA A 386 -18.39 17.11 16.79
N PHE A 387 -17.31 16.38 16.49
CA PHE A 387 -16.13 16.19 17.35
C PHE A 387 -14.92 15.73 16.53
N ILE A 388 -13.73 15.85 17.11
CA ILE A 388 -12.51 15.31 16.49
C ILE A 388 -11.67 14.54 17.51
N VAL A 389 -10.98 13.50 17.01
CA VAL A 389 -9.94 12.76 17.72
C VAL A 389 -8.64 12.93 16.95
N MET A 390 -7.62 13.49 17.58
CA MET A 390 -6.26 13.62 17.08
C MET A 390 -5.41 12.48 17.66
N MET A 391 -5.08 11.49 16.84
CA MET A 391 -4.19 10.39 17.19
C MET A 391 -2.78 10.76 16.74
N ALA A 392 -1.89 11.08 17.67
CA ALA A 392 -0.51 11.48 17.37
C ALA A 392 -0.41 12.62 16.35
N GLY A 393 -1.35 13.59 16.39
CA GLY A 393 -1.36 14.77 15.53
C GLY A 393 -0.42 15.85 16.07
N SER A 394 0.27 16.57 15.16
CA SER A 394 1.17 17.65 15.57
C SER A 394 0.40 18.89 16.07
N GLY A 395 0.96 19.52 17.10
CA GLY A 395 0.55 20.82 17.62
C GLY A 395 1.52 21.96 17.28
N VAL A 396 2.66 21.62 16.68
CA VAL A 396 3.73 22.57 16.29
C VAL A 396 3.95 22.57 14.78
N PRO A 397 4.55 23.62 14.19
CA PRO A 397 4.86 23.71 12.77
C PRO A 397 5.73 22.55 12.24
N GLY A 398 5.68 22.34 10.91
CA GLY A 398 6.35 21.23 10.25
C GLY A 398 7.87 21.19 10.44
N ASP A 399 8.54 22.33 10.44
CA ASP A 399 9.99 22.43 10.68
C ASP A 399 10.37 22.04 12.13
N GLU A 400 9.55 22.43 13.11
CA GLU A 400 9.75 22.08 14.50
C GLU A 400 9.54 20.59 14.73
N ILE A 401 8.43 20.02 14.21
CA ILE A 401 8.13 18.59 14.38
C ILE A 401 9.19 17.71 13.71
N LEU A 402 9.61 18.00 12.47
CA LEU A 402 10.62 17.20 11.76
C LEU A 402 12.00 17.25 12.44
N THR A 403 12.31 18.35 13.10
CA THR A 403 13.55 18.48 13.88
C THR A 403 13.48 17.65 15.16
N ALA A 404 12.38 17.75 15.92
CA ALA A 404 12.17 16.98 17.14
C ALA A 404 12.05 15.48 16.88
N GLN A 405 11.39 15.09 15.78
CA GLN A 405 11.26 13.72 15.32
C GLN A 405 12.63 13.08 15.07
N LEU A 406 13.52 13.75 14.33
CA LEU A 406 14.85 13.20 14.05
C LEU A 406 15.61 12.94 15.35
N GLN A 407 15.66 13.94 16.23
CA GLN A 407 16.34 13.81 17.51
C GLN A 407 15.79 12.64 18.34
N ALA A 408 14.47 12.56 18.50
CA ALA A 408 13.81 11.51 19.27
C ALA A 408 14.03 10.11 18.69
N ILE A 409 13.97 9.94 17.37
CA ILE A 409 14.23 8.66 16.68
C ILE A 409 15.68 8.22 16.89
N GLU A 410 16.64 9.14 16.78
CA GLU A 410 18.06 8.83 16.94
C GLU A 410 18.40 8.45 18.37
N GLU A 411 17.87 9.17 19.37
CA GLU A 411 18.03 8.83 20.78
C GLU A 411 17.40 7.47 21.11
N ALA A 412 16.18 7.20 20.63
CA ALA A 412 15.52 5.91 20.81
C ALA A 412 16.26 4.75 20.10
N SER A 413 17.04 5.07 19.06
CA SER A 413 17.89 4.13 18.34
C SER A 413 19.29 3.96 18.95
N GLY A 414 19.57 4.64 20.09
CA GLY A 414 20.79 4.47 20.87
C GLY A 414 21.91 5.48 20.59
N LYS A 415 21.66 6.54 19.78
CA LYS A 415 22.60 7.67 19.69
C LYS A 415 22.62 8.47 21.00
N SER A 416 23.75 9.07 21.29
CA SER A 416 23.85 10.00 22.41
C SER A 416 23.02 11.26 22.16
N HIS A 417 22.53 11.89 23.22
CA HIS A 417 21.79 13.14 23.15
C HIS A 417 22.57 14.25 22.41
N GLU A 418 23.88 14.33 22.63
CA GLU A 418 24.75 15.32 21.98
C GLU A 418 24.81 15.12 20.45
N GLU A 419 25.00 13.87 19.99
CA GLU A 419 25.01 13.53 18.56
C GLU A 419 23.67 13.78 17.91
N ALA A 420 22.57 13.29 18.52
CA ALA A 420 21.21 13.49 18.01
C ALA A 420 20.85 14.99 17.92
N THR A 421 21.23 15.78 18.91
CA THR A 421 21.02 17.25 18.89
C THR A 421 21.79 17.92 17.75
N LYS A 422 23.04 17.50 17.49
CA LYS A 422 23.84 18.02 16.39
C LYS A 422 23.22 17.69 15.03
N ASP A 423 22.74 16.46 14.86
CA ASP A 423 22.12 16.03 13.60
C ASP A 423 20.75 16.72 13.40
N ALA A 424 19.99 16.93 14.46
CA ALA A 424 18.77 17.73 14.44
C ALA A 424 19.04 19.18 14.05
N ALA A 425 20.14 19.79 14.53
CA ALA A 425 20.53 21.15 14.14
C ALA A 425 20.88 21.22 12.64
N HIS A 426 21.62 20.23 12.12
CA HIS A 426 21.90 20.13 10.69
C HIS A 426 20.64 19.95 9.86
N ARG A 427 19.71 19.09 10.30
CA ARG A 427 18.38 18.93 9.67
C ARG A 427 17.66 20.27 9.58
N ARG A 428 17.64 21.03 10.66
CA ARG A 428 16.98 22.35 10.70
C ARG A 428 17.58 23.33 9.67
N GLU A 429 18.87 23.28 9.41
CA GLU A 429 19.50 24.08 8.35
C GLU A 429 18.99 23.69 6.97
N VAL A 430 18.84 22.38 6.70
CA VAL A 430 18.28 21.88 5.43
C VAL A 430 16.81 22.30 5.28
N LEU A 431 16.00 22.18 6.34
CA LEU A 431 14.60 22.59 6.31
C LEU A 431 14.46 24.10 6.05
N ARG A 432 15.28 24.92 6.72
CA ARG A 432 15.29 26.38 6.50
C ARG A 432 15.66 26.75 5.06
N LEU A 433 16.59 26.02 4.44
CA LEU A 433 16.93 26.24 3.03
C LEU A 433 15.70 26.01 2.14
N ILE A 434 14.94 24.93 2.37
CA ILE A 434 13.71 24.60 1.62
C ILE A 434 12.63 25.71 1.79
N GLU A 435 12.55 26.31 2.98
CA GLU A 435 11.58 27.40 3.26
C GLU A 435 11.95 28.73 2.59
N THR A 436 13.24 29.03 2.51
CA THR A 436 13.72 30.38 2.15
C THR A 436 14.19 30.52 0.72
N GLU A 437 14.76 29.45 0.12
CA GLU A 437 15.23 29.47 -1.26
C GLU A 437 14.04 29.33 -2.22
N LYS A 438 13.92 30.28 -3.14
CA LYS A 438 12.80 30.37 -4.11
C LYS A 438 13.19 29.96 -5.52
N ASP A 439 14.50 29.92 -5.80
CA ASP A 439 15.01 29.43 -7.07
C ASP A 439 15.16 27.92 -6.99
N GLU A 440 14.32 27.19 -7.75
CA GLU A 440 14.29 25.72 -7.72
C GLU A 440 15.64 25.10 -8.10
N ALA A 441 16.37 25.69 -9.07
CA ALA A 441 17.66 25.17 -9.50
C ALA A 441 18.76 25.40 -8.45
N ALA A 442 18.72 26.57 -7.78
CA ALA A 442 19.61 26.85 -6.66
C ALA A 442 19.32 25.91 -5.48
N LEU A 443 18.05 25.73 -5.13
CA LEU A 443 17.61 24.82 -4.06
C LEU A 443 18.07 23.38 -4.33
N GLU A 444 17.83 22.85 -5.55
CA GLU A 444 18.24 21.50 -5.93
C GLU A 444 19.75 21.32 -5.80
N LYS A 445 20.53 22.29 -6.27
CA LYS A 445 22.00 22.27 -6.19
C LYS A 445 22.47 22.25 -4.72
N GLU A 446 21.95 23.15 -3.89
CA GLU A 446 22.36 23.24 -2.49
C GLU A 446 21.92 22.00 -1.68
N LEU A 447 20.70 21.47 -1.94
CA LEU A 447 20.26 20.21 -1.36
C LEU A 447 21.17 19.05 -1.75
N LYS A 448 21.58 18.99 -3.01
CA LYS A 448 22.51 17.97 -3.48
C LYS A 448 23.86 18.05 -2.76
N GLU A 449 24.40 19.26 -2.55
CA GLU A 449 25.64 19.46 -1.79
C GLU A 449 25.49 19.05 -0.32
N LYS A 450 24.36 19.40 0.32
CA LYS A 450 24.11 19.07 1.74
C LYS A 450 23.77 17.60 1.99
N LEU A 451 23.18 16.92 1.03
CA LEU A 451 22.79 15.51 1.11
C LEU A 451 23.87 14.57 0.54
N SER A 452 24.91 15.11 -0.10
CA SER A 452 26.06 14.35 -0.59
C SER A 452 26.84 13.79 0.59
N GLY A 453 26.70 12.48 0.83
CA GLY A 453 27.39 11.73 1.86
C GLY A 453 27.59 10.30 1.33
N ASP A 454 27.16 9.31 2.11
CA ASP A 454 27.27 7.90 1.73
C ASP A 454 26.14 7.41 0.79
N ALA A 455 25.19 8.29 0.42
CA ALA A 455 24.07 7.94 -0.45
C ALA A 455 24.46 8.00 -1.94
N SER A 456 23.89 7.08 -2.75
CA SER A 456 24.09 7.07 -4.20
C SER A 456 23.33 8.24 -4.88
N GLU A 457 23.78 8.66 -6.05
CA GLU A 457 23.13 9.71 -6.86
C GLU A 457 21.60 9.47 -7.06
N PRO A 458 21.12 8.26 -7.39
CA PRO A 458 19.69 8.02 -7.49
C PRO A 458 18.93 8.20 -6.17
N GLN A 459 19.54 7.84 -5.03
CA GLN A 459 18.94 8.03 -3.70
C GLN A 459 18.84 9.51 -3.35
N ILE A 460 19.90 10.28 -3.60
CA ILE A 460 19.92 11.74 -3.43
C ILE A 460 18.82 12.38 -4.29
N GLY A 461 18.72 12.00 -5.58
CA GLY A 461 17.69 12.51 -6.47
C GLY A 461 16.26 12.22 -5.99
N ALA A 462 16.00 11.01 -5.51
CA ALA A 462 14.71 10.63 -4.94
C ALA A 462 14.38 11.43 -3.66
N GLN A 463 15.37 11.65 -2.80
CA GLN A 463 15.23 12.44 -1.59
C GLN A 463 14.95 13.92 -1.90
N ILE A 464 15.69 14.53 -2.84
CA ILE A 464 15.45 15.89 -3.31
C ILE A 464 14.03 16.04 -3.85
N LYS A 465 13.57 15.10 -4.71
CA LYS A 465 12.20 15.10 -5.24
C LYS A 465 11.14 15.09 -4.13
N THR A 466 11.39 14.37 -3.06
CA THR A 466 10.48 14.38 -1.89
C THR A 466 10.51 15.72 -1.18
N LEU A 467 11.69 16.24 -0.88
CA LEU A 467 11.90 17.48 -0.14
C LEU A 467 11.42 18.74 -0.90
N THR A 468 11.38 18.68 -2.24
CA THR A 468 10.87 19.77 -3.10
C THR A 468 9.43 19.56 -3.55
N SER A 469 8.75 18.51 -3.06
CA SER A 469 7.35 18.24 -3.42
C SER A 469 6.40 19.31 -2.85
N PRO A 470 5.26 19.59 -3.52
CA PRO A 470 4.25 20.52 -3.01
C PRO A 470 3.74 20.12 -1.62
N TRP A 471 3.58 18.81 -1.38
CA TRP A 471 3.18 18.28 -0.08
C TRP A 471 4.19 18.64 1.01
N PHE A 472 5.48 18.37 0.78
CA PHE A 472 6.52 18.60 1.79
C PHE A 472 6.65 20.08 2.14
N HIS A 473 6.64 20.96 1.13
CA HIS A 473 6.70 22.41 1.33
C HIS A 473 5.48 22.90 2.13
N TYR A 474 4.28 22.42 1.82
CA TYR A 474 3.08 22.78 2.57
C TYR A 474 3.16 22.30 4.02
N PHE A 475 3.50 21.02 4.23
CA PHE A 475 3.63 20.42 5.56
C PHE A 475 4.67 21.16 6.41
N LEU A 476 5.82 21.48 5.82
CA LEU A 476 6.93 22.15 6.50
C LEU A 476 6.53 23.53 7.04
N THR A 477 5.77 24.30 6.25
CA THR A 477 5.42 25.69 6.57
C THR A 477 4.09 25.84 7.29
N TYR A 478 3.28 24.78 7.41
CA TYR A 478 1.97 24.84 8.04
C TYR A 478 2.07 24.84 9.57
N ASP A 479 1.40 25.84 10.21
CA ASP A 479 1.22 25.89 11.67
C ASP A 479 -0.16 25.31 12.05
N PRO A 480 -0.23 24.11 12.66
CA PRO A 480 -1.50 23.50 13.10
C PRO A 480 -2.29 24.35 14.08
N ALA A 481 -1.63 25.20 14.85
CA ALA A 481 -2.29 26.10 15.80
C ALA A 481 -3.25 27.09 15.11
N ILE A 482 -3.06 27.39 13.81
CA ILE A 482 -3.97 28.26 13.04
C ILE A 482 -5.37 27.65 12.96
N ALA A 483 -5.47 26.34 12.73
CA ALA A 483 -6.74 25.62 12.69
C ALA A 483 -7.26 25.38 14.12
N LEU A 484 -6.43 24.89 15.03
CA LEU A 484 -6.80 24.57 16.40
C LEU A 484 -7.42 25.75 17.14
N ARG A 485 -6.92 26.99 16.92
CA ARG A 485 -7.51 28.22 17.49
C ARG A 485 -8.92 28.54 16.98
N LYS A 486 -9.43 27.81 16.01
CA LYS A 486 -10.78 27.98 15.44
C LYS A 486 -11.70 26.78 15.71
N VAL A 487 -11.18 25.72 16.33
CA VAL A 487 -11.97 24.52 16.63
C VAL A 487 -12.85 24.78 17.85
N THR A 488 -14.16 24.67 17.66
CA THR A 488 -15.17 24.88 18.70
C THR A 488 -15.85 23.59 19.15
N CYS A 489 -15.80 22.53 18.33
CA CYS A 489 -16.34 21.22 18.69
C CYS A 489 -15.46 20.51 19.75
N PRO A 490 -15.97 19.47 20.43
CA PRO A 490 -15.18 18.63 21.32
C PRO A 490 -13.93 18.02 20.67
N VAL A 491 -12.82 18.00 21.40
CA VAL A 491 -11.52 17.49 20.93
C VAL A 491 -10.94 16.48 21.92
N LEU A 492 -10.56 15.30 21.43
CA LEU A 492 -9.65 14.40 22.11
C LEU A 492 -8.31 14.40 21.36
N ALA A 493 -7.23 14.79 22.03
CA ALA A 493 -5.88 14.67 21.49
C ALA A 493 -5.09 13.67 22.34
N ILE A 494 -4.59 12.61 21.72
CA ILE A 494 -3.81 11.56 22.37
C ILE A 494 -2.49 11.35 21.64
N ILE A 495 -1.39 11.22 22.40
CA ILE A 495 -0.07 10.88 21.88
C ILE A 495 0.54 9.83 22.81
N GLY A 496 1.27 8.87 22.26
CA GLY A 496 2.00 7.89 23.05
C GLY A 496 3.20 8.51 23.77
N GLU A 497 3.48 8.09 25.01
CA GLU A 497 4.67 8.54 25.78
C GLU A 497 5.97 8.31 25.01
N LYS A 498 6.02 7.20 24.25
CA LYS A 498 7.19 6.78 23.46
C LYS A 498 7.03 7.11 21.98
N ASP A 499 6.19 8.07 21.65
CA ASP A 499 6.07 8.54 20.28
C ASP A 499 7.30 9.37 19.91
N THR A 500 8.15 8.79 19.04
CA THR A 500 9.35 9.45 18.54
C THR A 500 9.11 10.22 17.25
N GLN A 501 7.95 10.03 16.59
CA GLN A 501 7.61 10.75 15.36
C GLN A 501 6.87 12.07 15.67
N VAL A 502 5.98 12.05 16.65
CA VAL A 502 5.29 13.24 17.17
C VAL A 502 5.50 13.28 18.70
N PRO A 503 6.67 13.72 19.17
CA PRO A 503 6.99 13.68 20.59
C PRO A 503 5.96 14.43 21.45
N PRO A 504 5.41 13.81 22.52
CA PRO A 504 4.32 14.38 23.31
C PRO A 504 4.72 15.68 24.03
N LYS A 505 5.99 15.82 24.39
CA LYS A 505 6.53 16.95 25.17
C LYS A 505 6.33 18.30 24.46
N GLU A 506 6.53 18.33 23.15
CA GLU A 506 6.37 19.53 22.31
C GLU A 506 4.92 19.73 21.89
N ASN A 507 4.23 18.65 21.53
CA ASN A 507 2.96 18.70 20.83
C ASN A 507 1.76 18.83 21.76
N LEU A 508 1.65 18.07 22.86
CA LEU A 508 0.48 18.13 23.74
C LEU A 508 0.28 19.53 24.39
N PRO A 509 1.35 20.20 24.90
CA PRO A 509 1.20 21.56 25.41
C PRO A 509 0.79 22.57 24.33
N ALA A 510 1.30 22.42 23.09
CA ALA A 510 0.97 23.31 21.98
C ALA A 510 -0.51 23.16 21.56
N ILE A 511 -1.01 21.91 21.44
CA ILE A 511 -2.43 21.64 21.17
C ILE A 511 -3.32 22.24 22.25
N ARG A 512 -3.03 21.96 23.53
CA ARG A 512 -3.77 22.50 24.67
C ARG A 512 -3.85 24.03 24.62
N LYS A 513 -2.70 24.68 24.45
CA LYS A 513 -2.61 26.15 24.37
C LYS A 513 -3.44 26.71 23.22
N ALA A 514 -3.42 26.08 22.06
CA ALA A 514 -4.17 26.53 20.89
C ALA A 514 -5.70 26.42 21.13
N LEU A 515 -6.16 25.31 21.71
CA LEU A 515 -7.57 25.08 22.05
C LEU A 515 -8.05 26.04 23.15
N GLU A 516 -7.23 26.35 24.16
CA GLU A 516 -7.51 27.36 25.17
C GLU A 516 -7.65 28.76 24.54
N GLN A 517 -6.78 29.10 23.58
CA GLN A 517 -6.87 30.37 22.82
C GLN A 517 -8.12 30.43 21.93
N ALA A 518 -8.64 29.29 21.45
CA ALA A 518 -9.93 29.20 20.79
C ALA A 518 -11.11 29.45 21.72
N GLY A 519 -10.89 29.47 23.03
CA GLY A 519 -11.97 29.50 24.03
C GLY A 519 -12.71 28.15 24.13
N ASN A 520 -12.20 27.09 23.55
CA ASN A 520 -12.82 25.77 23.64
C ASN A 520 -12.77 25.25 25.09
N LYS A 521 -13.91 24.75 25.59
CA LYS A 521 -14.05 24.22 26.95
C LYS A 521 -14.23 22.68 26.96
N HIS A 522 -14.32 22.09 25.79
CA HIS A 522 -14.66 20.68 25.61
C HIS A 522 -13.48 19.93 24.92
N PHE A 523 -12.36 19.81 25.65
CA PHE A 523 -11.23 19.03 25.14
C PHE A 523 -10.54 18.22 26.23
N GLU A 524 -9.99 17.09 25.80
CA GLU A 524 -9.07 16.26 26.57
C GLU A 524 -7.75 16.15 25.79
N VAL A 525 -6.62 16.32 26.48
CA VAL A 525 -5.27 16.23 25.89
C VAL A 525 -4.45 15.34 26.78
N ASP A 526 -4.19 14.11 26.33
CA ASP A 526 -3.66 13.05 27.17
C ASP A 526 -2.43 12.38 26.53
N GLU A 527 -1.45 12.07 27.38
CA GLU A 527 -0.31 11.24 27.07
C GLU A 527 -0.61 9.79 27.47
N LEU A 528 -0.46 8.83 26.53
CA LEU A 528 -0.71 7.42 26.78
C LEU A 528 0.61 6.68 27.08
N LEU A 529 0.77 6.25 28.35
CA LEU A 529 1.99 5.66 28.84
C LEU A 529 2.39 4.36 28.10
N GLY A 530 3.65 4.26 27.76
CA GLY A 530 4.25 3.08 27.15
C GLY A 530 3.92 2.86 25.67
N LEU A 531 3.16 3.77 25.01
CA LEU A 531 2.76 3.61 23.63
C LEU A 531 3.63 4.41 22.67
N ASN A 532 3.88 3.85 21.48
CA ASN A 532 4.60 4.49 20.38
C ASN A 532 3.66 5.29 19.45
N HIS A 533 4.17 5.76 18.31
CA HIS A 533 3.42 6.52 17.31
C HIS A 533 2.21 5.76 16.72
N LEU A 534 2.30 4.45 16.57
CA LEU A 534 1.20 3.58 16.11
C LEU A 534 0.27 3.15 17.25
N PHE A 535 0.47 3.68 18.46
CA PHE A 535 -0.23 3.27 19.67
C PHE A 535 -0.03 1.80 20.05
N GLN A 536 1.10 1.21 19.67
CA GLN A 536 1.54 -0.10 20.13
C GLN A 536 2.27 0.03 21.46
N THR A 537 2.18 -1.00 22.31
CA THR A 537 3.00 -1.11 23.52
C THR A 537 4.47 -1.33 23.13
N ALA A 538 5.33 -0.35 23.36
CA ALA A 538 6.69 -0.31 22.86
C ALA A 538 7.73 -0.29 23.98
N LYS A 539 8.99 -0.65 23.65
CA LYS A 539 10.14 -0.58 24.57
C LYS A 539 10.84 0.76 24.45
N THR A 540 11.23 1.15 23.24
CA THR A 540 11.96 2.39 22.95
C THR A 540 11.11 3.41 22.20
N GLY A 541 10.12 2.95 21.42
CA GLY A 541 9.31 3.77 20.51
C GLY A 541 9.98 4.05 19.17
N ALA A 542 11.21 3.56 18.94
CA ALA A 542 11.86 3.68 17.66
C ALA A 542 11.03 3.00 16.54
N PRO A 543 10.94 3.59 15.33
CA PRO A 543 10.22 2.99 14.20
C PRO A 543 10.66 1.56 13.85
N ALA A 544 11.91 1.21 14.19
CA ALA A 544 12.45 -0.13 14.02
C ALA A 544 11.69 -1.21 14.83
N GLU A 545 11.02 -0.85 15.92
CA GLU A 545 10.25 -1.80 16.73
C GLU A 545 8.89 -2.15 16.10
N TYR A 546 8.34 -1.29 15.23
CA TYR A 546 6.96 -1.46 14.73
C TYR A 546 6.73 -2.82 14.09
N ALA A 547 7.68 -3.29 13.31
CA ALA A 547 7.61 -4.59 12.67
C ALA A 547 7.76 -5.76 13.66
N GLU A 548 8.35 -5.57 14.83
CA GLU A 548 8.58 -6.64 15.81
C GLU A 548 7.43 -6.82 16.79
N ILE A 549 6.57 -5.80 16.92
CA ILE A 549 5.43 -5.80 17.83
C ILE A 549 4.24 -6.51 17.14
N GLU A 550 3.64 -7.53 17.77
CA GLU A 550 2.45 -8.21 17.23
C GLU A 550 1.16 -7.39 17.45
N GLU A 551 1.15 -6.53 18.46
CA GLU A 551 0.03 -5.63 18.77
C GLU A 551 -0.09 -4.55 17.70
N THR A 552 -1.27 -4.36 17.13
CA THR A 552 -1.52 -3.32 16.12
C THR A 552 -1.89 -1.99 16.77
N ILE A 553 -2.83 -2.01 17.73
CA ILE A 553 -3.20 -0.85 18.56
C ILE A 553 -3.47 -1.36 19.97
N SER A 554 -2.89 -0.70 20.97
CA SER A 554 -3.13 -1.03 22.36
C SER A 554 -4.62 -0.92 22.74
N PRO A 555 -5.18 -1.90 23.45
CA PRO A 555 -6.53 -1.82 23.98
C PRO A 555 -6.80 -0.53 24.79
N VAL A 556 -5.79 0.01 25.46
CA VAL A 556 -5.90 1.28 26.20
C VAL A 556 -6.28 2.43 25.27
N ALA A 557 -5.63 2.53 24.10
CA ALA A 557 -5.93 3.58 23.11
C ALA A 557 -7.32 3.35 22.47
N LEU A 558 -7.63 2.09 22.10
CA LEU A 558 -8.93 1.72 21.54
C LEU A 558 -10.09 2.05 22.48
N ASP A 559 -9.98 1.67 23.76
CA ASP A 559 -11.00 1.93 24.78
C ASP A 559 -11.14 3.43 25.08
N LYS A 560 -10.04 4.16 25.15
CA LYS A 560 -10.04 5.62 25.36
C LYS A 560 -10.83 6.32 24.26
N MET A 561 -10.51 6.03 22.99
CA MET A 561 -11.20 6.64 21.84
C MET A 561 -12.69 6.28 21.80
N ALA A 562 -13.01 4.99 21.87
CA ALA A 562 -14.42 4.55 21.81
C ALA A 562 -15.25 5.12 22.95
N SER A 563 -14.73 5.07 24.17
CA SER A 563 -15.43 5.58 25.35
C SER A 563 -15.62 7.09 25.32
N TRP A 564 -14.68 7.83 24.73
CA TRP A 564 -14.78 9.26 24.58
C TRP A 564 -15.79 9.62 23.48
N ILE A 565 -15.71 9.00 22.29
CA ILE A 565 -16.64 9.22 21.17
C ILE A 565 -18.10 8.98 21.58
N LEU A 566 -18.37 7.93 22.35
CA LEU A 566 -19.74 7.58 22.79
C LEU A 566 -20.33 8.57 23.81
N LYS A 567 -19.55 9.55 24.31
CA LYS A 567 -20.03 10.60 25.22
C LYS A 567 -20.33 11.91 24.48
N GLN A 568 -19.94 12.03 23.25
CA GLN A 568 -20.21 13.21 22.43
C GLN A 568 -21.60 13.10 21.79
#